data_a93f38667e9bdaf8c0f80210352c1b51
#
_entry.id   a93f38667e9bdaf8c0f80210352c1b51
#
_cell.length_a   1.000
_cell.length_b   1.000
_cell.length_c   1.000
_cell.angle_alpha   90.00
_cell.angle_beta   90.00
_cell.angle_gamma   90.00
#
_symmetry.space_group_name_H-M   'P 1'
#
loop_
_entity.id
_entity.type
_entity.pdbx_description
1 polymer ?
#
loop_
_entity_poly.entity_id
_entity_poly.type
_entity_poly.pdbx_seq_one_letter_code
_entity_poly.pdbx_strand_id
1 'polypeptide(L)'
;MPRESAYRDMRTIQQSFHSFTQIVASNPALWIGFACVCAWPWTCTSATLAYANAVTVGSPVWIGSNFTYLIIGIAGIAFGIGSRRVGERFPNSAVAVIAGVCYVAASALFVQLSKLPIDYLDPSYATVSFIWPVFAGIGQTLLFLEWMKAFGGVGPRKTIAFVVSASVFGSALLFAMNFFPQFVREFMPAIVGVTAAACAYRMAQRIPAEDAPGTTAPSPVGLAIPKAPRAPWKLLLTTLVAGFSFGVFQSLSFTGAFGTTAWYANGVVGFLVASVLFALITLVLRMNFNYMIYRVSFVIMAAGAFVCLFGSEASSWGYGIYCVGYRCFDMLVWCLCAYLIRHRSVSPIWLGGLSIGTLLAGRFLGFELFTLLHPLVGREDVSLLVASVLLVLLVTALFLVSHNNLLEAWGMVKPGETLNDREIAESCCMQIAGQYRLSAREREVLLQMAQGKSRAEIGDELVLSEETIKTHLRHIYQKCGIHSRKELEDMVARRIREVKEDRIDLMKSDAEE
;
A
#
# COMPACT_ATOMS: atom_id res chain seq x y z
N MET A 1 18.93 7.05 -39.34
CA MET A 1 17.78 6.40 -38.64
C MET A 1 18.08 5.82 -37.23
N PRO A 2 19.10 4.97 -36.95
CA PRO A 2 19.33 4.50 -35.58
C PRO A 2 19.79 5.58 -34.58
N ARG A 3 20.49 6.61 -35.00
CA ARG A 3 20.97 7.70 -34.12
C ARG A 3 19.88 8.68 -33.70
N GLU A 4 18.84 8.91 -34.50
CA GLU A 4 17.75 9.81 -34.17
C GLU A 4 16.76 9.16 -33.19
N SER A 5 16.49 7.85 -33.30
CA SER A 5 15.69 7.12 -32.33
C SER A 5 16.35 7.11 -30.95
N ALA A 6 17.65 6.78 -30.89
CA ALA A 6 18.42 6.79 -29.65
C ALA A 6 18.50 8.19 -29.01
N TYR A 7 18.56 9.26 -29.80
CA TYR A 7 18.56 10.62 -29.29
C TYR A 7 17.17 11.05 -28.77
N ARG A 8 16.08 10.59 -29.41
CA ARG A 8 14.72 10.80 -28.97
C ARG A 8 14.45 10.05 -27.66
N ASP A 9 14.91 8.81 -27.56
CA ASP A 9 14.79 7.99 -26.34
C ASP A 9 15.57 8.59 -25.16
N MET A 10 16.81 9.08 -25.39
CA MET A 10 17.56 9.78 -24.35
C MET A 10 16.88 11.06 -23.85
N ARG A 11 16.31 11.87 -24.72
CA ARG A 11 15.53 13.06 -24.30
C ARG A 11 14.33 12.70 -23.47
N THR A 12 13.62 11.64 -23.85
CA THR A 12 12.44 11.18 -23.14
C THR A 12 12.81 10.66 -21.74
N ILE A 13 13.91 9.92 -21.61
CA ILE A 13 14.44 9.45 -20.32
C ILE A 13 14.85 10.64 -19.45
N GLN A 14 15.57 11.62 -20.02
CA GLN A 14 16.00 12.81 -19.29
C GLN A 14 14.82 13.66 -18.79
N GLN A 15 13.76 13.80 -19.58
CA GLN A 15 12.52 14.48 -19.18
C GLN A 15 11.80 13.70 -18.07
N SER A 16 11.74 12.38 -18.16
CA SER A 16 11.15 11.52 -17.13
C SER A 16 11.92 11.64 -15.81
N PHE A 17 13.25 11.64 -15.87
CA PHE A 17 14.11 11.80 -14.69
C PHE A 17 13.96 13.19 -14.07
N HIS A 18 13.89 14.24 -14.87
CA HIS A 18 13.68 15.60 -14.38
C HIS A 18 12.30 15.74 -13.70
N SER A 19 11.25 15.20 -14.31
CA SER A 19 9.92 15.19 -13.69
C SER A 19 9.88 14.38 -12.39
N PHE A 20 10.61 13.27 -12.33
CA PHE A 20 10.74 12.45 -11.13
C PHE A 20 11.40 13.23 -9.99
N THR A 21 12.54 13.88 -10.27
CA THR A 21 13.26 14.67 -9.25
C THR A 21 12.43 15.86 -8.75
N GLN A 22 11.68 16.52 -9.61
CA GLN A 22 10.75 17.58 -9.21
C GLN A 22 9.62 17.06 -8.30
N ILE A 23 9.04 15.90 -8.63
CA ILE A 23 8.00 15.27 -7.79
C ILE A 23 8.57 14.95 -6.41
N VAL A 24 9.74 14.32 -6.33
CA VAL A 24 10.39 13.94 -5.06
C VAL A 24 10.73 15.18 -4.23
N ALA A 25 11.25 16.23 -4.85
CA ALA A 25 11.57 17.49 -4.17
C ALA A 25 10.32 18.24 -3.66
N SER A 26 9.16 18.04 -4.29
CA SER A 26 7.93 18.78 -3.95
C SER A 26 7.40 18.48 -2.55
N ASN A 27 7.60 17.27 -2.02
CA ASN A 27 7.13 16.88 -0.70
C ASN A 27 8.08 15.89 0.00
N PRO A 28 9.20 16.37 0.57
CA PRO A 28 10.17 15.50 1.26
C PRO A 28 9.56 14.73 2.45
N ALA A 29 8.65 15.36 3.21
CA ALA A 29 8.02 14.71 4.36
C ALA A 29 7.25 13.44 3.97
N LEU A 30 6.69 13.39 2.76
CA LEU A 30 5.90 12.26 2.29
C LEU A 30 6.76 11.01 2.06
N TRP A 31 7.89 11.13 1.38
CA TRP A 31 8.71 9.96 1.07
C TRP A 31 9.73 9.63 2.17
N ILE A 32 10.29 10.63 2.88
CA ILE A 32 11.18 10.38 4.03
C ILE A 32 10.42 9.69 5.16
N GLY A 33 9.24 10.23 5.50
CA GLY A 33 8.42 9.63 6.53
C GLY A 33 7.97 8.21 6.16
N PHE A 34 7.59 7.96 4.91
CA PHE A 34 7.24 6.61 4.44
C PHE A 34 8.44 5.65 4.50
N ALA A 35 9.63 6.13 4.13
CA ALA A 35 10.85 5.36 4.29
C ALA A 35 11.10 4.94 5.74
N CYS A 36 10.90 5.88 6.68
CA CYS A 36 11.01 5.59 8.10
C CYS A 36 9.98 4.58 8.58
N VAL A 37 8.71 4.69 8.15
CA VAL A 37 7.66 3.72 8.46
C VAL A 37 8.04 2.31 7.99
N CYS A 38 8.51 2.19 6.74
CA CYS A 38 8.89 0.90 6.17
C CYS A 38 10.18 0.32 6.77
N ALA A 39 11.15 1.18 7.12
CA ALA A 39 12.44 0.75 7.68
C ALA A 39 12.37 0.43 9.18
N TRP A 40 11.41 0.96 9.92
CA TRP A 40 11.36 0.85 11.38
C TRP A 40 11.49 -0.57 11.93
N PRO A 41 10.78 -1.60 11.42
CA PRO A 41 10.92 -2.96 11.93
C PRO A 41 12.34 -3.52 11.75
N TRP A 42 12.99 -3.15 10.65
CA TRP A 42 14.36 -3.55 10.33
C TRP A 42 15.40 -2.80 11.18
N THR A 43 15.10 -1.55 11.58
CA THR A 43 15.95 -0.83 12.53
C THR A 43 15.94 -1.49 13.90
N CYS A 44 14.80 -2.01 14.36
CA CYS A 44 14.70 -2.81 15.56
C CYS A 44 15.63 -4.04 15.50
N THR A 45 15.55 -4.79 14.40
CA THR A 45 16.43 -5.95 14.19
C THR A 45 17.90 -5.54 14.18
N SER A 46 18.28 -4.50 13.42
CA SER A 46 19.68 -4.01 13.36
C SER A 46 20.22 -3.56 14.71
N ALA A 47 19.38 -2.95 15.54
CA ALA A 47 19.75 -2.48 16.87
C ALA A 47 20.16 -3.62 17.81
N THR A 48 19.68 -4.83 17.57
CA THR A 48 19.85 -5.97 18.47
C THR A 48 20.77 -7.06 17.95
N LEU A 49 21.22 -7.00 16.70
CA LEU A 49 22.09 -8.03 16.08
C LEU A 49 23.40 -8.31 16.84
N ALA A 50 23.89 -7.36 17.65
CA ALA A 50 25.10 -7.55 18.44
C ALA A 50 24.88 -8.37 19.73
N TYR A 51 23.63 -8.59 20.14
CA TYR A 51 23.34 -9.39 21.32
C TYR A 51 23.35 -10.89 21.02
N ALA A 52 23.88 -11.69 21.91
CA ALA A 52 24.14 -13.12 21.68
C ALA A 52 22.89 -13.93 21.27
N ASN A 53 21.71 -13.53 21.75
CA ASN A 53 20.45 -14.23 21.51
C ASN A 53 19.49 -13.43 20.61
N ALA A 54 19.99 -12.44 19.88
CA ALA A 54 19.14 -11.50 19.16
C ALA A 54 18.25 -12.17 18.11
N VAL A 55 18.68 -13.28 17.52
CA VAL A 55 18.05 -13.91 16.34
C VAL A 55 17.85 -15.41 16.57
N THR A 56 17.52 -15.81 17.78
CA THR A 56 17.16 -17.20 18.09
C THR A 56 15.64 -17.35 18.18
N VAL A 57 15.15 -18.57 17.99
CA VAL A 57 13.74 -18.90 18.25
C VAL A 57 13.39 -18.51 19.68
N GLY A 58 12.30 -17.79 19.88
CA GLY A 58 11.91 -17.25 21.17
C GLY A 58 12.59 -15.92 21.57
N SER A 59 13.47 -15.34 20.73
CA SER A 59 14.05 -14.01 21.01
C SER A 59 13.00 -12.90 20.93
N PRO A 60 13.27 -11.72 21.56
CA PRO A 60 12.40 -10.56 21.41
C PRO A 60 12.15 -10.13 19.95
N VAL A 61 13.14 -10.30 19.07
CA VAL A 61 12.99 -10.06 17.63
C VAL A 61 12.03 -11.07 17.02
N TRP A 62 12.16 -12.34 17.39
CA TRP A 62 11.32 -13.42 16.88
C TRP A 62 9.85 -13.22 17.29
N ILE A 63 9.59 -13.06 18.59
CA ILE A 63 8.24 -12.82 19.12
C ILE A 63 7.67 -11.53 18.55
N GLY A 64 8.44 -10.45 18.60
CA GLY A 64 7.97 -9.15 18.16
C GLY A 64 7.65 -9.08 16.69
N SER A 65 8.45 -9.72 15.84
CA SER A 65 8.14 -9.79 14.43
C SER A 65 6.78 -10.43 14.20
N ASN A 66 6.50 -11.53 14.90
CA ASN A 66 5.29 -12.29 14.73
C ASN A 66 4.06 -11.58 15.33
N PHE A 67 4.10 -11.21 16.62
CA PHE A 67 2.96 -10.53 17.26
C PHE A 67 2.67 -9.15 16.68
N THR A 68 3.68 -8.40 16.25
CA THR A 68 3.47 -7.13 15.53
C THR A 68 2.64 -7.34 14.28
N TYR A 69 2.90 -8.41 13.51
CA TYR A 69 2.11 -8.71 12.31
C TYR A 69 0.67 -9.10 12.65
N LEU A 70 0.46 -9.87 13.71
CA LEU A 70 -0.88 -10.17 14.21
C LEU A 70 -1.65 -8.90 14.56
N ILE A 71 -1.04 -8.00 15.32
CA ILE A 71 -1.67 -6.74 15.74
C ILE A 71 -1.99 -5.85 14.53
N ILE A 72 -1.06 -5.71 13.57
CA ILE A 72 -1.32 -4.94 12.35
C ILE A 72 -2.41 -5.61 11.51
N GLY A 73 -2.40 -6.95 11.42
CA GLY A 73 -3.41 -7.71 10.72
C GLY A 73 -4.81 -7.45 11.28
N ILE A 74 -4.98 -7.64 12.59
CA ILE A 74 -6.25 -7.42 13.28
C ILE A 74 -6.67 -5.95 13.21
N ALA A 75 -5.77 -5.02 13.57
CA ALA A 75 -6.07 -3.60 13.59
C ALA A 75 -6.38 -3.08 12.18
N GLY A 76 -5.60 -3.46 11.17
CA GLY A 76 -5.82 -3.07 9.78
C GLY A 76 -7.18 -3.51 9.27
N ILE A 77 -7.56 -4.78 9.48
CA ILE A 77 -8.86 -5.32 9.09
C ILE A 77 -9.98 -4.63 9.87
N ALA A 78 -9.82 -4.42 11.18
CA ALA A 78 -10.81 -3.75 12.02
C ALA A 78 -11.04 -2.30 11.58
N PHE A 79 -9.98 -1.53 11.33
CA PHE A 79 -10.08 -0.17 10.77
C PHE A 79 -10.67 -0.18 9.36
N GLY A 80 -10.31 -1.15 8.53
CA GLY A 80 -10.89 -1.33 7.20
C GLY A 80 -12.40 -1.52 7.27
N ILE A 81 -12.89 -2.46 8.05
CA ILE A 81 -14.32 -2.74 8.24
C ILE A 81 -15.02 -1.55 8.92
N GLY A 82 -14.40 -0.97 9.94
CA GLY A 82 -14.91 0.18 10.70
C GLY A 82 -14.76 1.54 10.01
N SER A 83 -14.21 1.59 8.81
CA SER A 83 -13.78 2.83 8.11
C SER A 83 -14.85 3.91 8.03
N ARG A 84 -16.13 3.51 7.89
CA ARG A 84 -17.27 4.44 7.84
C ARG A 84 -17.50 5.20 9.16
N ARG A 85 -17.05 4.60 10.30
CA ARG A 85 -17.24 5.19 11.64
C ARG A 85 -16.01 5.92 12.16
N VAL A 86 -14.82 5.48 11.73
CA VAL A 86 -13.54 5.93 12.27
C VAL A 86 -12.97 7.11 11.47
N GLY A 87 -13.19 7.16 10.15
CA GLY A 87 -12.60 8.16 9.27
C GLY A 87 -12.96 9.61 9.61
N GLU A 88 -14.09 9.83 10.32
CA GLU A 88 -14.60 11.17 10.65
C GLU A 88 -14.22 11.64 12.07
N ARG A 89 -13.69 10.78 12.93
CA ARG A 89 -13.56 11.04 14.37
C ARG A 89 -12.17 11.45 14.85
N PHE A 90 -11.13 11.13 14.10
CA PHE A 90 -9.76 11.40 14.53
C PHE A 90 -9.05 12.41 13.61
N PRO A 91 -8.64 13.56 14.16
CA PRO A 91 -7.76 14.49 13.45
C PRO A 91 -6.45 13.77 13.09
N ASN A 92 -6.00 13.89 11.85
CA ASN A 92 -4.76 13.28 11.37
C ASN A 92 -3.53 13.65 12.22
N SER A 93 -3.52 14.85 12.82
CA SER A 93 -2.46 15.29 13.73
C SER A 93 -2.44 14.49 15.04
N ALA A 94 -3.61 14.17 15.62
CA ALA A 94 -3.68 13.36 16.84
C ALA A 94 -3.23 11.92 16.56
N VAL A 95 -3.60 11.37 15.40
CA VAL A 95 -3.15 10.04 14.96
C VAL A 95 -1.62 9.98 14.86
N ALA A 96 -1.00 11.00 14.27
CA ALA A 96 0.46 11.08 14.17
C ALA A 96 1.15 11.14 15.54
N VAL A 97 0.60 11.91 16.48
CA VAL A 97 1.15 12.00 17.87
C VAL A 97 1.02 10.65 18.58
N ILE A 98 -0.15 10.01 18.52
CA ILE A 98 -0.38 8.69 19.15
C ILE A 98 0.60 7.66 18.56
N ALA A 99 0.76 7.63 17.24
CA ALA A 99 1.71 6.73 16.59
C ALA A 99 3.16 6.98 17.04
N GLY A 100 3.55 8.26 17.17
CA GLY A 100 4.88 8.63 17.68
C GLY A 100 5.13 8.13 19.12
N VAL A 101 4.16 8.31 20.01
CA VAL A 101 4.23 7.78 21.39
C VAL A 101 4.34 6.25 21.37
N CYS A 102 3.54 5.57 20.53
CA CYS A 102 3.60 4.12 20.37
C CYS A 102 4.99 3.65 19.91
N TYR A 103 5.61 4.33 18.94
CA TYR A 103 6.93 3.95 18.44
C TYR A 103 8.03 4.17 19.50
N VAL A 104 7.98 5.26 20.24
CA VAL A 104 8.95 5.52 21.32
C VAL A 104 8.82 4.45 22.41
N ALA A 105 7.59 4.17 22.84
CA ALA A 105 7.33 3.13 23.85
C ALA A 105 7.78 1.74 23.36
N ALA A 106 7.41 1.36 22.12
CA ALA A 106 7.83 0.08 21.54
C ALA A 106 9.35 -0.02 21.44
N SER A 107 10.04 1.03 20.97
CA SER A 107 11.50 1.04 20.82
C SER A 107 12.22 0.91 22.16
N ALA A 108 11.76 1.66 23.17
CA ALA A 108 12.35 1.61 24.52
C ALA A 108 12.20 0.22 25.16
N LEU A 109 10.98 -0.33 25.14
CA LEU A 109 10.71 -1.66 25.69
C LEU A 109 11.49 -2.75 24.94
N PHE A 110 11.52 -2.69 23.62
CA PHE A 110 12.22 -3.66 22.78
C PHE A 110 13.73 -3.67 23.04
N VAL A 111 14.38 -2.50 23.09
CA VAL A 111 15.82 -2.41 23.34
C VAL A 111 16.18 -2.91 24.74
N GLN A 112 15.38 -2.56 25.76
CA GLN A 112 15.61 -3.06 27.13
C GLN A 112 15.45 -4.58 27.20
N LEU A 113 14.38 -5.11 26.64
CA LEU A 113 14.11 -6.54 26.62
C LEU A 113 15.23 -7.33 25.92
N SER A 114 15.78 -6.78 24.83
CA SER A 114 16.84 -7.43 24.04
C SER A 114 18.18 -7.52 24.77
N LYS A 115 18.37 -6.76 25.86
CA LYS A 115 19.56 -6.81 26.71
C LYS A 115 19.48 -7.88 27.80
N LEU A 116 18.29 -8.38 28.09
CA LEU A 116 18.06 -9.38 29.12
C LEU A 116 18.21 -10.80 28.56
N PRO A 117 18.58 -11.77 29.37
CA PRO A 117 18.51 -13.18 28.99
C PRO A 117 17.04 -13.55 28.69
N ILE A 118 16.85 -14.50 27.77
CA ILE A 118 15.51 -15.00 27.44
C ILE A 118 15.03 -15.85 28.63
N ASP A 119 14.06 -15.34 29.36
CA ASP A 119 13.41 -16.02 30.48
C ASP A 119 11.90 -15.79 30.48
N TYR A 120 11.15 -16.69 29.85
CA TYR A 120 9.69 -16.65 29.84
C TYR A 120 9.02 -17.18 31.11
N LEU A 121 9.80 -17.71 32.05
CA LEU A 121 9.32 -18.07 33.39
C LEU A 121 9.22 -16.83 34.29
N ASP A 122 10.02 -15.79 34.03
CA ASP A 122 9.83 -14.49 34.65
C ASP A 122 8.58 -13.78 34.09
N PRO A 123 7.55 -13.56 34.94
CA PRO A 123 6.34 -12.88 34.51
C PRO A 123 6.57 -11.46 33.94
N SER A 124 7.59 -10.77 34.45
CA SER A 124 7.93 -9.42 33.98
C SER A 124 8.49 -9.45 32.56
N TYR A 125 9.43 -10.38 32.30
CA TYR A 125 9.97 -10.60 30.96
C TYR A 125 8.88 -11.02 29.96
N ALA A 126 8.06 -12.02 30.33
CA ALA A 126 6.98 -12.50 29.51
C ALA A 126 5.99 -11.37 29.18
N THR A 127 5.56 -10.61 30.20
CA THR A 127 4.61 -9.49 30.01
C THR A 127 5.14 -8.44 29.04
N VAL A 128 6.39 -7.98 29.22
CA VAL A 128 6.99 -6.96 28.35
C VAL A 128 7.16 -7.49 26.93
N SER A 129 7.51 -8.78 26.77
CA SER A 129 7.66 -9.44 25.47
C SER A 129 6.40 -9.40 24.62
N PHE A 130 5.21 -9.37 25.23
CA PHE A 130 3.93 -9.28 24.53
C PHE A 130 3.35 -7.86 24.47
N ILE A 131 3.78 -6.94 25.33
CA ILE A 131 3.28 -5.56 25.34
C ILE A 131 3.92 -4.71 24.25
N TRP A 132 5.24 -4.78 24.06
CA TRP A 132 5.90 -3.92 23.08
C TRP A 132 5.41 -4.12 21.62
N PRO A 133 5.09 -5.36 21.15
CA PRO A 133 4.53 -5.56 19.83
C PRO A 133 3.15 -4.92 19.64
N VAL A 134 2.37 -4.77 20.72
CA VAL A 134 1.08 -4.07 20.66
C VAL A 134 1.29 -2.59 20.33
N PHE A 135 2.20 -1.91 21.04
CA PHE A 135 2.56 -0.53 20.71
C PHE A 135 3.11 -0.42 19.28
N ALA A 136 4.02 -1.31 18.91
CA ALA A 136 4.59 -1.37 17.56
C ALA A 136 3.50 -1.54 16.49
N GLY A 137 2.61 -2.52 16.67
CA GLY A 137 1.55 -2.84 15.72
C GLY A 137 0.52 -1.72 15.58
N ILE A 138 0.10 -1.10 16.68
CA ILE A 138 -0.82 0.05 16.66
C ILE A 138 -0.17 1.24 15.96
N GLY A 139 1.04 1.63 16.35
CA GLY A 139 1.76 2.74 15.74
C GLY A 139 1.96 2.56 14.25
N GLN A 140 2.37 1.35 13.85
CA GLN A 140 2.57 0.99 12.44
C GLN A 140 1.25 1.05 11.63
N THR A 141 0.16 0.50 12.18
CA THR A 141 -1.15 0.52 11.52
C THR A 141 -1.63 1.95 11.30
N LEU A 142 -1.57 2.79 12.33
CA LEU A 142 -2.00 4.17 12.24
C LEU A 142 -1.23 4.93 11.16
N LEU A 143 0.09 4.80 11.10
CA LEU A 143 0.89 5.48 10.08
C LEU A 143 0.65 4.87 8.69
N PHE A 144 0.51 3.57 8.53
CA PHE A 144 0.16 2.97 7.25
C PHE A 144 -1.15 3.55 6.69
N LEU A 145 -2.17 3.74 7.52
CA LEU A 145 -3.43 4.33 7.10
C LEU A 145 -3.28 5.81 6.71
N GLU A 146 -2.47 6.59 7.45
CA GLU A 146 -2.18 7.98 7.08
C GLU A 146 -1.44 8.10 5.74
N TRP A 147 -0.46 7.22 5.48
CA TRP A 147 0.22 7.17 4.18
C TRP A 147 -0.71 6.71 3.06
N MET A 148 -1.63 5.79 3.33
CA MET A 148 -2.62 5.36 2.35
C MET A 148 -3.54 6.51 1.92
N LYS A 149 -3.98 7.34 2.87
CA LYS A 149 -4.74 8.58 2.57
C LYS A 149 -3.89 9.54 1.71
N ALA A 150 -2.64 9.77 2.10
CA ALA A 150 -1.76 10.69 1.40
C ALA A 150 -1.48 10.24 -0.04
N PHE A 151 -1.17 8.97 -0.26
CA PHE A 151 -0.90 8.41 -1.58
C PHE A 151 -2.16 8.38 -2.46
N GLY A 152 -3.31 8.03 -1.91
CA GLY A 152 -4.59 8.16 -2.61
C GLY A 152 -4.86 9.59 -3.09
N GLY A 153 -4.45 10.58 -2.28
CA GLY A 153 -4.58 12.00 -2.62
C GLY A 153 -3.67 12.47 -3.75
N VAL A 154 -2.38 12.11 -3.71
CA VAL A 154 -1.42 12.55 -4.74
C VAL A 154 -1.54 11.77 -6.04
N GLY A 155 -2.19 10.61 -6.02
CA GLY A 155 -2.45 9.76 -7.18
C GLY A 155 -1.28 8.83 -7.56
N PRO A 156 -1.51 7.83 -8.43
CA PRO A 156 -0.60 6.71 -8.64
C PRO A 156 0.77 7.13 -9.19
N ARG A 157 0.81 8.05 -10.17
CA ARG A 157 2.07 8.48 -10.80
C ARG A 157 3.05 9.13 -9.81
N LYS A 158 2.54 9.99 -8.92
CA LYS A 158 3.36 10.61 -7.88
C LYS A 158 3.71 9.60 -6.78
N THR A 159 2.79 8.70 -6.46
CA THR A 159 3.01 7.62 -5.49
C THR A 159 4.19 6.74 -5.90
N ILE A 160 4.34 6.38 -7.17
CA ILE A 160 5.50 5.62 -7.66
C ILE A 160 6.80 6.33 -7.29
N ALA A 161 6.91 7.63 -7.61
CA ALA A 161 8.12 8.39 -7.33
C ALA A 161 8.45 8.42 -5.82
N PHE A 162 7.43 8.63 -4.97
CA PHE A 162 7.62 8.66 -3.53
C PHE A 162 7.96 7.28 -2.94
N VAL A 163 7.29 6.22 -3.38
CA VAL A 163 7.54 4.85 -2.91
C VAL A 163 8.94 4.36 -3.32
N VAL A 164 9.35 4.64 -4.55
CA VAL A 164 10.72 4.31 -5.02
C VAL A 164 11.77 5.06 -4.19
N SER A 165 11.62 6.38 -4.05
CA SER A 165 12.57 7.20 -3.27
C SER A 165 12.62 6.77 -1.81
N ALA A 166 11.45 6.47 -1.21
CA ALA A 166 11.38 5.96 0.15
C ALA A 166 12.07 4.60 0.30
N SER A 167 11.89 3.71 -0.67
CA SER A 167 12.51 2.38 -0.64
C SER A 167 14.03 2.46 -0.78
N VAL A 168 14.55 3.30 -1.69
CA VAL A 168 16.00 3.53 -1.82
C VAL A 168 16.58 4.12 -0.53
N PHE A 169 15.95 5.17 0.00
CA PHE A 169 16.44 5.83 1.21
C PHE A 169 16.36 4.90 2.44
N GLY A 170 15.25 4.19 2.61
CA GLY A 170 15.09 3.24 3.72
C GLY A 170 16.13 2.12 3.67
N SER A 171 16.39 1.54 2.49
CA SER A 171 17.42 0.51 2.31
C SER A 171 18.82 1.07 2.54
N ALA A 172 19.12 2.28 2.05
CA ALA A 172 20.41 2.94 2.29
C ALA A 172 20.62 3.25 3.79
N LEU A 173 19.57 3.69 4.49
CA LEU A 173 19.61 3.90 5.95
C LEU A 173 19.94 2.61 6.69
N LEU A 174 19.25 1.51 6.36
CA LEU A 174 19.50 0.21 6.99
C LEU A 174 20.90 -0.31 6.70
N PHE A 175 21.40 -0.11 5.48
CA PHE A 175 22.78 -0.45 5.14
C PHE A 175 23.79 0.39 5.94
N ALA A 176 23.57 1.70 6.04
CA ALA A 176 24.41 2.61 6.79
C ALA A 176 24.46 2.28 8.30
N MET A 177 23.37 1.78 8.86
CA MET A 177 23.31 1.36 10.27
C MET A 177 24.33 0.29 10.64
N ASN A 178 24.78 -0.53 9.69
CA ASN A 178 25.82 -1.54 9.97
C ASN A 178 27.17 -0.92 10.34
N PHE A 179 27.42 0.33 9.94
CA PHE A 179 28.64 1.07 10.26
C PHE A 179 28.56 1.91 11.54
N PHE A 180 27.37 1.98 12.16
CA PHE A 180 27.18 2.75 13.38
C PHE A 180 27.62 1.95 14.61
N PRO A 181 28.20 2.62 15.63
CA PRO A 181 28.45 2.02 16.93
C PRO A 181 27.15 1.47 17.54
N GLN A 182 27.27 0.41 18.37
CA GLN A 182 26.11 -0.28 18.96
C GLN A 182 25.18 0.68 19.70
N PHE A 183 25.73 1.60 20.52
CA PHE A 183 24.92 2.56 21.27
C PHE A 183 24.07 3.46 20.35
N VAL A 184 24.58 3.83 19.17
CA VAL A 184 23.81 4.62 18.19
C VAL A 184 22.68 3.78 17.60
N ARG A 185 22.96 2.52 17.23
CA ARG A 185 21.97 1.60 16.67
C ARG A 185 20.78 1.37 17.60
N GLU A 186 21.00 1.35 18.92
CA GLU A 186 19.95 1.17 19.94
C GLU A 186 18.94 2.32 19.97
N PHE A 187 19.35 3.55 19.65
CA PHE A 187 18.44 4.70 19.57
C PHE A 187 17.76 4.86 18.21
N MET A 188 18.27 4.22 17.16
CA MET A 188 17.74 4.38 15.80
C MET A 188 16.26 4.02 15.66
N PRO A 189 15.72 2.95 16.27
CA PRO A 189 14.29 2.68 16.20
C PRO A 189 13.42 3.84 16.71
N ALA A 190 13.81 4.45 17.84
CA ALA A 190 13.08 5.60 18.37
C ALA A 190 13.21 6.83 17.46
N ILE A 191 14.42 7.13 16.96
CA ILE A 191 14.67 8.26 16.05
C ILE A 191 13.85 8.11 14.76
N VAL A 192 13.89 6.93 14.15
CA VAL A 192 13.17 6.62 12.91
C VAL A 192 11.66 6.68 13.13
N GLY A 193 11.16 6.15 14.25
CA GLY A 193 9.75 6.20 14.61
C GLY A 193 9.24 7.62 14.83
N VAL A 194 9.99 8.44 15.58
CA VAL A 194 9.66 9.86 15.81
C VAL A 194 9.71 10.65 14.49
N THR A 195 10.69 10.38 13.64
CA THR A 195 10.80 11.04 12.32
C THR A 195 9.58 10.71 11.45
N ALA A 196 9.14 9.44 11.44
CA ALA A 196 7.94 9.03 10.73
C ALA A 196 6.71 9.79 11.24
N ALA A 197 6.50 9.83 12.56
CA ALA A 197 5.38 10.53 13.18
C ALA A 197 5.42 12.05 12.94
N ALA A 198 6.61 12.67 13.01
CA ALA A 198 6.79 14.09 12.72
C ALA A 198 6.47 14.43 11.25
N CYS A 199 6.84 13.56 10.32
CA CYS A 199 6.48 13.71 8.91
C CYS A 199 4.96 13.59 8.71
N ALA A 200 4.31 12.61 9.35
CA ALA A 200 2.85 12.46 9.33
C ALA A 200 2.15 13.70 9.90
N TYR A 201 2.63 14.22 11.02
CA TYR A 201 2.10 15.43 11.64
C TYR A 201 2.20 16.65 10.71
N ARG A 202 3.36 16.84 10.06
CA ARG A 202 3.54 17.91 9.08
C ARG A 202 2.62 17.77 7.86
N MET A 203 2.39 16.55 7.40
CA MET A 203 1.45 16.30 6.31
C MET A 203 0.02 16.66 6.72
N ALA A 204 -0.39 16.29 7.93
CA ALA A 204 -1.71 16.60 8.47
C ALA A 204 -1.98 18.12 8.58
N GLN A 205 -0.94 18.93 8.85
CA GLN A 205 -1.07 20.39 8.91
C GLN A 205 -1.15 21.06 7.54
N ARG A 206 -0.54 20.45 6.50
CA ARG A 206 -0.48 21.05 5.15
C ARG A 206 -1.71 20.77 4.30
N ILE A 207 -2.47 19.75 4.63
CA ILE A 207 -3.72 19.41 3.96
C ILE A 207 -4.84 19.87 4.88
N PRO A 208 -5.53 21.01 4.60
CA PRO A 208 -6.73 21.38 5.33
C PRO A 208 -7.69 20.20 5.35
N ALA A 209 -8.37 19.96 6.48
CA ALA A 209 -9.28 18.83 6.65
C ALA A 209 -10.40 18.81 5.58
N GLU A 210 -10.71 19.96 4.99
CA GLU A 210 -11.69 20.12 3.90
C GLU A 210 -11.13 19.76 2.51
N ASP A 211 -9.81 19.81 2.30
CA ASP A 211 -9.16 19.55 1.01
C ASP A 211 -8.49 18.17 0.94
N ALA A 212 -8.55 17.35 2.01
CA ALA A 212 -8.03 16.01 1.99
C ALA A 212 -8.85 15.18 0.95
N PRO A 213 -8.22 14.74 -0.15
CA PRO A 213 -8.92 13.88 -1.12
C PRO A 213 -9.23 12.56 -0.40
N GLY A 214 -10.52 12.31 -0.17
CA GLY A 214 -11.01 11.18 0.63
C GLY A 214 -11.75 11.60 1.89
N THR A 215 -11.60 12.83 2.40
CA THR A 215 -12.70 13.51 3.06
C THR A 215 -13.69 13.94 1.98
N THR A 216 -14.31 12.97 1.32
CA THR A 216 -15.63 13.24 0.80
C THR A 216 -16.40 13.81 1.97
N ALA A 217 -16.91 15.03 1.82
CA ALA A 217 -17.98 15.52 2.65
C ALA A 217 -18.90 14.33 2.95
N PRO A 218 -19.33 14.10 4.19
CA PRO A 218 -20.09 12.94 4.57
C PRO A 218 -21.12 12.70 3.49
N SER A 219 -21.06 11.54 2.82
CA SER A 219 -22.05 11.19 1.81
C SER A 219 -23.37 11.41 2.50
N PRO A 220 -24.22 12.35 2.07
CA PRO A 220 -25.45 12.59 2.76
C PRO A 220 -26.14 11.24 2.91
N VAL A 221 -26.45 10.89 4.15
CA VAL A 221 -27.15 9.67 4.52
C VAL A 221 -28.40 9.66 3.64
N GLY A 222 -28.43 8.85 2.60
CA GLY A 222 -29.57 8.80 1.68
C GLY A 222 -29.24 8.67 0.19
N LEU A 223 -28.07 9.10 -0.28
CA LEU A 223 -27.63 8.68 -1.60
C LEU A 223 -27.21 7.21 -1.50
N ALA A 224 -27.99 6.36 -2.17
CA ALA A 224 -27.66 4.97 -2.31
C ALA A 224 -26.22 4.88 -2.82
N ILE A 225 -25.29 4.61 -1.93
CA ILE A 225 -23.96 4.15 -2.33
C ILE A 225 -24.26 3.00 -3.28
N PRO A 226 -23.79 3.04 -4.54
CA PRO A 226 -23.92 1.88 -5.39
C PRO A 226 -23.43 0.71 -4.57
N LYS A 227 -24.31 -0.31 -4.37
CA LYS A 227 -24.20 -1.46 -3.46
C LYS A 227 -22.79 -1.61 -2.95
N ALA A 228 -22.58 -1.50 -1.61
CA ALA A 228 -21.27 -1.38 -0.97
C ALA A 228 -20.19 -2.07 -1.80
N PRO A 229 -19.11 -1.41 -2.24
CA PRO A 229 -18.19 -1.97 -3.22
C PRO A 229 -17.80 -3.34 -2.70
N ARG A 230 -17.96 -4.38 -3.53
CA ARG A 230 -17.58 -5.73 -3.13
C ARG A 230 -16.13 -5.68 -2.70
N ALA A 231 -15.78 -6.47 -1.68
CA ALA A 231 -14.39 -6.56 -1.27
C ALA A 231 -13.51 -6.88 -2.50
N PRO A 232 -12.34 -6.24 -2.65
CA PRO A 232 -11.39 -6.50 -3.73
C PRO A 232 -10.73 -7.87 -3.51
N TRP A 233 -11.53 -8.93 -3.56
CA TRP A 233 -11.14 -10.27 -3.10
C TRP A 233 -9.88 -10.81 -3.79
N LYS A 234 -9.66 -10.46 -5.07
CA LYS A 234 -8.43 -10.84 -5.79
C LYS A 234 -7.19 -10.16 -5.18
N LEU A 235 -7.31 -8.87 -4.84
CA LEU A 235 -6.24 -8.14 -4.17
C LEU A 235 -5.99 -8.71 -2.77
N LEU A 236 -7.05 -8.95 -2.00
CA LEU A 236 -6.94 -9.47 -0.62
C LEU A 236 -6.34 -10.88 -0.61
N LEU A 237 -6.73 -11.74 -1.55
CA LEU A 237 -6.13 -13.07 -1.68
C LEU A 237 -4.65 -12.99 -2.10
N THR A 238 -4.33 -12.10 -3.05
CA THR A 238 -2.95 -11.90 -3.50
C THR A 238 -2.05 -11.40 -2.37
N THR A 239 -2.52 -10.42 -1.58
CA THR A 239 -1.78 -9.91 -0.41
C THR A 239 -1.65 -10.96 0.69
N LEU A 240 -2.71 -11.72 0.95
CA LEU A 240 -2.69 -12.82 1.93
C LEU A 240 -1.63 -13.88 1.56
N VAL A 241 -1.63 -14.33 0.31
CA VAL A 241 -0.68 -15.36 -0.17
C VAL A 241 0.75 -14.85 -0.18
N ALA A 242 0.99 -13.63 -0.64
CA ALA A 242 2.32 -13.02 -0.62
C ALA A 242 2.83 -12.84 0.82
N GLY A 243 1.97 -12.37 1.72
CA GLY A 243 2.27 -12.28 3.15
C GLY A 243 2.59 -13.64 3.75
N PHE A 244 1.74 -14.65 3.54
CA PHE A 244 1.92 -16.01 4.01
C PHE A 244 3.26 -16.60 3.56
N SER A 245 3.54 -16.51 2.27
CA SER A 245 4.80 -16.95 1.69
C SER A 245 6.01 -16.28 2.37
N PHE A 246 5.96 -14.95 2.54
CA PHE A 246 7.04 -14.24 3.22
C PHE A 246 7.17 -14.64 4.69
N GLY A 247 6.08 -14.89 5.40
CA GLY A 247 6.07 -15.36 6.79
C GLY A 247 6.83 -16.68 6.94
N VAL A 248 6.57 -17.65 6.04
CA VAL A 248 7.30 -18.93 6.01
C VAL A 248 8.80 -18.70 5.81
N PHE A 249 9.19 -17.91 4.80
CA PHE A 249 10.61 -17.62 4.54
C PHE A 249 11.29 -16.87 5.68
N GLN A 250 10.57 -15.98 6.34
CA GLN A 250 11.10 -15.28 7.50
C GLN A 250 11.31 -16.22 8.69
N SER A 251 10.37 -17.11 8.97
CA SER A 251 10.54 -18.11 10.03
C SER A 251 11.70 -19.05 9.72
N LEU A 252 11.85 -19.52 8.48
CA LEU A 252 13.02 -20.28 8.00
C LEU A 252 14.34 -19.53 8.26
N SER A 253 14.38 -18.21 8.07
CA SER A 253 15.60 -17.43 8.28
C SER A 253 16.05 -17.42 9.75
N PHE A 254 15.12 -17.45 10.69
CA PHE A 254 15.42 -17.50 12.14
C PHE A 254 15.88 -18.89 12.61
N THR A 255 15.56 -19.95 11.89
CA THR A 255 16.02 -21.31 12.24
C THR A 255 17.45 -21.60 11.75
N GLY A 256 18.10 -20.63 11.12
CA GLY A 256 19.45 -20.79 10.56
C GLY A 256 19.49 -21.56 9.24
N ALA A 257 18.34 -21.89 8.63
CA ALA A 257 18.28 -22.60 7.36
C ALA A 257 18.99 -21.86 6.22
N PHE A 258 19.11 -20.54 6.31
CA PHE A 258 19.78 -19.66 5.32
C PHE A 258 21.15 -19.12 5.81
N GLY A 259 21.75 -19.71 6.85
CA GLY A 259 22.97 -19.21 7.49
C GLY A 259 22.68 -18.17 8.59
N THR A 260 23.58 -18.08 9.58
CA THR A 260 23.31 -17.42 10.87
C THR A 260 23.18 -15.90 10.84
N THR A 261 23.79 -15.20 9.85
CA THR A 261 23.75 -13.71 9.76
C THR A 261 23.46 -13.19 8.37
N ALA A 262 23.61 -14.00 7.34
CA ALA A 262 23.50 -13.60 5.94
C ALA A 262 22.08 -13.16 5.56
N TRP A 263 21.04 -13.69 6.22
CA TRP A 263 19.65 -13.36 5.90
C TRP A 263 19.33 -11.87 6.05
N TYR A 264 19.85 -11.18 7.09
CA TYR A 264 19.60 -9.76 7.28
C TYR A 264 20.27 -8.94 6.18
N ALA A 265 21.56 -9.19 5.94
CA ALA A 265 22.32 -8.50 4.89
C ALA A 265 21.70 -8.71 3.51
N ASN A 266 21.35 -9.98 3.17
CA ASN A 266 20.72 -10.33 1.90
C ASN A 266 19.33 -9.69 1.77
N GLY A 267 18.56 -9.60 2.85
CA GLY A 267 17.27 -8.91 2.88
C GLY A 267 17.42 -7.41 2.58
N VAL A 268 18.36 -6.72 3.23
CA VAL A 268 18.62 -5.29 3.00
C VAL A 268 19.12 -5.03 1.59
N VAL A 269 20.08 -5.84 1.09
CA VAL A 269 20.57 -5.76 -0.28
C VAL A 269 19.45 -6.07 -1.27
N GLY A 270 18.63 -7.09 -1.00
CA GLY A 270 17.47 -7.43 -1.81
C GLY A 270 16.48 -6.26 -1.93
N PHE A 271 16.21 -5.53 -0.84
CA PHE A 271 15.35 -4.35 -0.87
C PHE A 271 15.95 -3.20 -1.69
N LEU A 272 17.26 -2.99 -1.62
CA LEU A 272 17.92 -1.98 -2.45
C LEU A 272 17.84 -2.35 -3.94
N VAL A 273 18.17 -3.59 -4.28
CA VAL A 273 18.06 -4.11 -5.66
C VAL A 273 16.62 -3.99 -6.18
N ALA A 274 15.63 -4.37 -5.36
CA ALA A 274 14.22 -4.22 -5.71
C ALA A 274 13.85 -2.77 -6.02
N SER A 275 14.34 -1.82 -5.23
CA SER A 275 14.05 -0.40 -5.43
C SER A 275 14.61 0.12 -6.74
N VAL A 276 15.85 -0.26 -7.07
CA VAL A 276 16.49 0.08 -8.34
C VAL A 276 15.78 -0.58 -9.52
N LEU A 277 15.46 -1.87 -9.39
CA LEU A 277 14.72 -2.62 -10.42
C LEU A 277 13.34 -2.02 -10.66
N PHE A 278 12.62 -1.69 -9.61
CA PHE A 278 11.29 -1.07 -9.70
C PHE A 278 11.36 0.32 -10.36
N ALA A 279 12.37 1.13 -10.01
CA ALA A 279 12.62 2.41 -10.65
C ALA A 279 12.90 2.24 -12.14
N LEU A 280 13.76 1.28 -12.52
CA LEU A 280 14.09 0.99 -13.91
C LEU A 280 12.85 0.58 -14.71
N ILE A 281 12.07 -0.36 -14.19
CA ILE A 281 10.87 -0.87 -14.86
C ILE A 281 9.81 0.24 -15.01
N THR A 282 9.59 1.05 -13.98
CA THR A 282 8.56 2.09 -14.01
C THR A 282 8.95 3.32 -14.83
N LEU A 283 10.22 3.75 -14.77
CA LEU A 283 10.70 4.97 -15.44
C LEU A 283 11.11 4.71 -16.90
N VAL A 284 11.69 3.54 -17.18
CA VAL A 284 12.23 3.21 -18.50
C VAL A 284 11.25 2.35 -19.30
N LEU A 285 10.80 1.22 -18.76
CA LEU A 285 9.96 0.26 -19.48
C LEU A 285 8.47 0.62 -19.47
N ARG A 286 8.02 1.51 -18.57
CA ARG A 286 6.65 1.99 -18.46
C ARG A 286 5.58 0.89 -18.37
N MET A 287 5.93 -0.25 -17.78
CA MET A 287 5.05 -1.41 -17.67
C MET A 287 3.83 -1.12 -16.78
N ASN A 288 2.70 -1.75 -17.09
CA ASN A 288 1.47 -1.69 -16.32
C ASN A 288 1.60 -2.39 -14.96
N PHE A 289 1.01 -1.82 -13.88
CA PHE A 289 1.01 -2.40 -12.53
C PHE A 289 0.47 -3.82 -12.48
N ASN A 290 -0.57 -4.11 -13.26
CA ASN A 290 -1.22 -5.41 -13.28
C ASN A 290 -0.22 -6.51 -13.71
N TYR A 291 0.53 -6.24 -14.78
CA TYR A 291 1.56 -7.16 -15.26
C TYR A 291 2.75 -7.28 -14.30
N MET A 292 3.16 -6.16 -13.69
CA MET A 292 4.30 -6.14 -12.78
C MET A 292 4.12 -7.07 -11.56
N ILE A 293 2.90 -7.14 -11.00
CA ILE A 293 2.63 -8.02 -9.86
C ILE A 293 2.91 -9.48 -10.23
N TYR A 294 2.36 -9.96 -11.32
CA TYR A 294 2.43 -11.38 -11.66
C TYR A 294 3.65 -11.75 -12.51
N ARG A 295 4.03 -10.90 -13.46
CA ARG A 295 5.16 -11.18 -14.36
C ARG A 295 6.52 -10.84 -13.78
N VAL A 296 6.60 -9.93 -12.82
CA VAL A 296 7.86 -9.51 -12.21
C VAL A 296 7.95 -10.00 -10.77
N SER A 297 7.07 -9.52 -9.88
CA SER A 297 7.21 -9.79 -8.45
C SER A 297 7.06 -11.26 -8.11
N PHE A 298 5.99 -11.91 -8.57
CA PHE A 298 5.75 -13.33 -8.28
C PHE A 298 6.77 -14.25 -8.95
N VAL A 299 7.22 -13.91 -10.17
CA VAL A 299 8.26 -14.69 -10.87
C VAL A 299 9.59 -14.61 -10.13
N ILE A 300 10.00 -13.42 -9.67
CA ILE A 300 11.23 -13.27 -8.90
C ILE A 300 11.11 -13.98 -7.53
N MET A 301 9.96 -13.87 -6.85
CA MET A 301 9.72 -14.64 -5.61
C MET A 301 9.83 -16.15 -5.85
N ALA A 302 9.20 -16.66 -6.93
CA ALA A 302 9.24 -18.06 -7.28
C ALA A 302 10.66 -18.51 -7.65
N ALA A 303 11.42 -17.70 -8.39
CA ALA A 303 12.83 -17.99 -8.72
C ALA A 303 13.70 -18.06 -7.46
N GLY A 304 13.51 -17.11 -6.52
CA GLY A 304 14.20 -17.13 -5.24
C GLY A 304 13.87 -18.38 -4.41
N ALA A 305 12.59 -18.74 -4.32
CA ALA A 305 12.13 -19.96 -3.67
C ALA A 305 12.75 -21.21 -4.31
N PHE A 306 12.79 -21.26 -5.64
CA PHE A 306 13.40 -22.37 -6.39
C PHE A 306 14.90 -22.51 -6.07
N VAL A 307 15.64 -21.40 -6.05
CA VAL A 307 17.08 -21.42 -5.70
C VAL A 307 17.30 -21.93 -4.27
N CYS A 308 16.39 -21.68 -3.34
CA CYS A 308 16.49 -22.22 -1.97
C CYS A 308 16.45 -23.75 -1.90
N LEU A 309 16.06 -24.46 -2.95
CA LEU A 309 16.04 -25.93 -2.98
C LEU A 309 17.43 -26.57 -3.19
N PHE A 310 18.44 -25.78 -3.60
CA PHE A 310 19.77 -26.30 -3.99
C PHE A 310 20.84 -26.30 -2.88
N GLY A 311 20.43 -26.33 -1.62
CA GLY A 311 21.35 -26.45 -0.48
C GLY A 311 21.61 -25.13 0.26
N SER A 312 22.38 -25.19 1.35
CA SER A 312 22.47 -24.10 2.33
C SER A 312 23.09 -22.80 1.78
N GLU A 313 24.15 -22.89 0.97
CA GLU A 313 24.78 -21.71 0.37
C GLU A 313 23.86 -21.07 -0.67
N ALA A 314 23.25 -21.88 -1.53
CA ALA A 314 22.27 -21.40 -2.51
C ALA A 314 21.04 -20.80 -1.84
N SER A 315 20.59 -21.35 -0.72
CA SER A 315 19.45 -20.86 0.04
C SER A 315 19.64 -19.43 0.53
N SER A 316 20.83 -19.02 0.93
CA SER A 316 21.11 -17.65 1.32
C SER A 316 20.93 -16.65 0.18
N TRP A 317 21.39 -16.98 -1.02
CA TRP A 317 21.17 -16.19 -2.24
C TRP A 317 19.72 -16.25 -2.70
N GLY A 318 19.10 -17.45 -2.63
CA GLY A 318 17.69 -17.64 -2.95
C GLY A 318 16.78 -16.77 -2.09
N TYR A 319 17.06 -16.65 -0.80
CA TYR A 319 16.35 -15.75 0.10
C TYR A 319 16.51 -14.28 -0.32
N GLY A 320 17.72 -13.84 -0.69
CA GLY A 320 17.96 -12.50 -1.21
C GLY A 320 17.12 -12.20 -2.46
N ILE A 321 17.13 -13.12 -3.44
CA ILE A 321 16.31 -13.02 -4.66
C ILE A 321 14.82 -12.96 -4.31
N TYR A 322 14.38 -13.82 -3.38
CA TYR A 322 13.00 -13.83 -2.90
C TYR A 322 12.60 -12.47 -2.31
N CYS A 323 13.47 -11.86 -1.48
CA CYS A 323 13.27 -10.54 -0.91
C CYS A 323 13.14 -9.43 -1.97
N VAL A 324 13.88 -9.53 -3.11
CA VAL A 324 13.71 -8.61 -4.25
C VAL A 324 12.27 -8.68 -4.77
N GLY A 325 11.78 -9.87 -5.06
CA GLY A 325 10.42 -10.06 -5.57
C GLY A 325 9.35 -9.59 -4.59
N TYR A 326 9.49 -9.94 -3.32
CA TYR A 326 8.55 -9.51 -2.27
C TYR A 326 8.53 -7.99 -2.10
N ARG A 327 9.68 -7.33 -2.12
CA ARG A 327 9.73 -5.87 -2.01
C ARG A 327 9.14 -5.17 -3.23
N CYS A 328 9.36 -5.70 -4.43
CA CYS A 328 8.68 -5.22 -5.64
C CYS A 328 7.15 -5.34 -5.49
N PHE A 329 6.67 -6.48 -4.98
CA PHE A 329 5.24 -6.69 -4.70
C PHE A 329 4.69 -5.68 -3.69
N ASP A 330 5.37 -5.47 -2.57
CA ASP A 330 4.98 -4.51 -1.53
C ASP A 330 4.84 -3.09 -2.11
N MET A 331 5.83 -2.61 -2.88
CA MET A 331 5.77 -1.30 -3.56
C MET A 331 4.59 -1.21 -4.54
N LEU A 332 4.30 -2.29 -5.26
CA LEU A 332 3.18 -2.35 -6.20
C LEU A 332 1.83 -2.29 -5.50
N VAL A 333 1.66 -2.93 -4.34
CA VAL A 333 0.42 -2.86 -3.55
C VAL A 333 0.11 -1.42 -3.17
N TRP A 334 1.10 -0.63 -2.74
CA TRP A 334 0.91 0.79 -2.42
C TRP A 334 0.48 1.60 -3.63
N CYS A 335 1.13 1.39 -4.78
CA CYS A 335 0.79 2.07 -6.02
C CYS A 335 -0.59 1.67 -6.54
N LEU A 336 -0.93 0.39 -6.46
CA LEU A 336 -2.24 -0.13 -6.86
C LEU A 336 -3.36 0.39 -5.96
N CYS A 337 -3.15 0.41 -4.64
CA CYS A 337 -4.12 1.00 -3.71
C CYS A 337 -4.33 2.50 -4.01
N ALA A 338 -3.25 3.27 -4.23
CA ALA A 338 -3.36 4.68 -4.64
C ALA A 338 -4.14 4.86 -5.95
N TYR A 339 -3.94 3.95 -6.92
CA TYR A 339 -4.69 3.93 -8.17
C TYR A 339 -6.19 3.67 -7.93
N LEU A 340 -6.53 2.63 -7.17
CA LEU A 340 -7.92 2.25 -6.89
C LEU A 340 -8.64 3.34 -6.07
N ILE A 341 -7.97 3.95 -5.10
CA ILE A 341 -8.52 5.06 -4.32
C ILE A 341 -8.86 6.23 -5.24
N ARG A 342 -7.92 6.62 -6.11
CA ARG A 342 -8.07 7.79 -6.98
C ARG A 342 -9.11 7.59 -8.08
N HIS A 343 -9.09 6.44 -8.76
CA HIS A 343 -9.91 6.18 -9.96
C HIS A 343 -11.25 5.52 -9.66
N ARG A 344 -11.40 4.87 -8.49
CA ARG A 344 -12.63 4.19 -8.09
C ARG A 344 -13.32 4.85 -6.90
N SER A 345 -12.82 6.00 -6.43
CA SER A 345 -13.37 6.75 -5.29
C SER A 345 -13.59 5.88 -4.04
N VAL A 346 -12.68 4.92 -3.82
CA VAL A 346 -12.73 3.99 -2.69
C VAL A 346 -12.11 4.65 -1.46
N SER A 347 -12.68 4.39 -0.27
CA SER A 347 -12.12 4.89 0.98
C SER A 347 -10.68 4.40 1.19
N PRO A 348 -9.70 5.32 1.43
CA PRO A 348 -8.32 4.93 1.69
C PRO A 348 -8.17 4.03 2.91
N ILE A 349 -8.94 4.30 3.99
CA ILE A 349 -8.90 3.53 5.22
C ILE A 349 -9.46 2.12 4.98
N TRP A 350 -10.54 2.00 4.21
CA TRP A 350 -11.14 0.71 3.91
C TRP A 350 -10.20 -0.16 3.07
N LEU A 351 -9.73 0.37 1.94
CA LEU A 351 -8.86 -0.38 1.03
C LEU A 351 -7.49 -0.66 1.66
N GLY A 352 -6.87 0.37 2.26
CA GLY A 352 -5.56 0.26 2.90
C GLY A 352 -5.59 -0.66 4.11
N GLY A 353 -6.60 -0.51 4.98
CA GLY A 353 -6.77 -1.37 6.15
C GLY A 353 -6.94 -2.84 5.78
N LEU A 354 -7.80 -3.14 4.81
CA LEU A 354 -7.98 -4.51 4.34
C LEU A 354 -6.73 -5.06 3.65
N SER A 355 -6.10 -4.31 2.73
CA SER A 355 -4.96 -4.81 1.95
C SER A 355 -3.72 -5.02 2.84
N ILE A 356 -3.38 -4.06 3.70
CA ILE A 356 -2.26 -4.19 4.62
C ILE A 356 -2.59 -5.20 5.72
N GLY A 357 -3.83 -5.17 6.22
CA GLY A 357 -4.29 -6.11 7.22
C GLY A 357 -4.19 -7.56 6.75
N THR A 358 -4.64 -7.87 5.53
CA THR A 358 -4.54 -9.24 4.97
C THR A 358 -3.10 -9.63 4.65
N LEU A 359 -2.26 -8.69 4.17
CA LEU A 359 -0.84 -8.93 3.95
C LEU A 359 -0.14 -9.36 5.25
N LEU A 360 -0.35 -8.61 6.34
CA LEU A 360 0.32 -8.87 7.61
C LEU A 360 -0.31 -10.03 8.37
N ALA A 361 -1.62 -10.26 8.27
CA ALA A 361 -2.26 -11.47 8.76
C ALA A 361 -1.73 -12.72 8.05
N GLY A 362 -1.57 -12.68 6.72
CA GLY A 362 -0.92 -13.75 5.96
C GLY A 362 0.49 -14.02 6.47
N ARG A 363 1.27 -12.96 6.68
CA ARG A 363 2.65 -13.08 7.19
C ARG A 363 2.71 -13.72 8.58
N PHE A 364 1.80 -13.35 9.48
CA PHE A 364 1.65 -14.01 10.78
C PHE A 364 1.32 -15.51 10.60
N LEU A 365 0.32 -15.83 9.79
CA LEU A 365 -0.10 -17.23 9.57
C LEU A 365 1.02 -18.09 8.99
N GLY A 366 1.76 -17.58 8.01
CA GLY A 366 2.89 -18.31 7.41
C GLY A 366 4.04 -18.53 8.40
N PHE A 367 4.32 -17.51 9.22
CA PHE A 367 5.36 -17.59 10.25
C PHE A 367 4.99 -18.64 11.32
N GLU A 368 3.75 -18.60 11.84
CA GLU A 368 3.28 -19.55 12.85
C GLU A 368 3.16 -20.96 12.32
N LEU A 369 2.63 -21.14 11.11
CA LEU A 369 2.52 -22.47 10.51
C LEU A 369 3.89 -23.15 10.44
N PHE A 370 4.91 -22.42 9.98
CA PHE A 370 6.27 -22.96 9.95
C PHE A 370 6.80 -23.27 11.34
N THR A 371 6.60 -22.38 12.31
CA THR A 371 7.03 -22.57 13.70
C THR A 371 6.41 -23.82 14.32
N LEU A 372 5.13 -24.08 14.05
CA LEU A 372 4.41 -25.27 14.52
C LEU A 372 4.88 -26.55 13.82
N LEU A 373 5.20 -26.48 12.54
CA LEU A 373 5.63 -27.64 11.75
C LEU A 373 7.12 -27.95 11.92
N HIS A 374 7.95 -26.95 12.21
CA HIS A 374 9.40 -27.12 12.30
C HIS A 374 9.86 -28.27 13.24
N PRO A 375 9.26 -28.49 14.43
CA PRO A 375 9.64 -29.62 15.28
C PRO A 375 9.28 -30.99 14.70
N LEU A 376 8.30 -31.02 13.76
CA LEU A 376 7.80 -32.24 13.13
C LEU A 376 8.51 -32.54 11.80
N VAL A 377 9.16 -31.54 11.24
CA VAL A 377 9.78 -31.56 9.90
C VAL A 377 11.29 -31.72 10.08
N GLY A 378 11.85 -32.83 9.62
CA GLY A 378 13.30 -33.03 9.61
C GLY A 378 14.01 -32.01 8.70
N ARG A 379 15.35 -31.92 8.84
CA ARG A 379 16.14 -31.01 7.98
C ARG A 379 15.97 -31.28 6.47
N GLU A 380 15.67 -32.52 6.10
CA GLU A 380 15.46 -32.94 4.71
C GLU A 380 14.10 -32.45 4.16
N ASP A 381 13.16 -32.18 5.05
CA ASP A 381 11.80 -31.79 4.66
C ASP A 381 11.61 -30.28 4.50
N VAL A 382 12.61 -29.45 4.84
CA VAL A 382 12.60 -28.00 4.57
C VAL A 382 12.40 -27.72 3.09
N SER A 383 13.00 -28.56 2.21
CA SER A 383 12.82 -28.47 0.77
C SER A 383 11.36 -28.66 0.36
N LEU A 384 10.63 -29.57 1.02
CA LEU A 384 9.20 -29.78 0.77
C LEU A 384 8.35 -28.56 1.12
N LEU A 385 8.65 -27.90 2.24
CA LEU A 385 7.97 -26.66 2.64
C LEU A 385 8.23 -25.53 1.65
N VAL A 386 9.48 -25.34 1.23
CA VAL A 386 9.84 -24.35 0.22
C VAL A 386 9.16 -24.66 -1.12
N ALA A 387 9.14 -25.92 -1.54
CA ALA A 387 8.44 -26.34 -2.74
C ALA A 387 6.92 -26.11 -2.65
N SER A 388 6.31 -26.35 -1.48
CA SER A 388 4.89 -26.06 -1.24
C SER A 388 4.57 -24.58 -1.35
N VAL A 389 5.41 -23.70 -0.80
CA VAL A 389 5.26 -22.25 -0.95
C VAL A 389 5.42 -21.83 -2.42
N LEU A 390 6.41 -22.39 -3.13
CA LEU A 390 6.59 -22.16 -4.56
C LEU A 390 5.33 -22.56 -5.35
N LEU A 391 4.77 -23.72 -5.06
CA LEU A 391 3.54 -24.19 -5.72
C LEU A 391 2.36 -23.22 -5.45
N VAL A 392 2.17 -22.79 -4.20
CA VAL A 392 1.11 -21.83 -3.83
C VAL A 392 1.28 -20.51 -4.56
N LEU A 393 2.50 -19.98 -4.68
CA LEU A 393 2.78 -18.75 -5.43
C LEU A 393 2.44 -18.91 -6.92
N LEU A 394 2.88 -20.00 -7.54
CA LEU A 394 2.62 -20.28 -8.96
C LEU A 394 1.13 -20.49 -9.24
N VAL A 395 0.44 -21.28 -8.41
CA VAL A 395 -1.01 -21.48 -8.53
C VAL A 395 -1.75 -20.16 -8.37
N THR A 396 -1.39 -19.36 -7.37
CA THR A 396 -2.00 -18.03 -7.16
C THR A 396 -1.78 -17.13 -8.37
N ALA A 397 -0.57 -17.09 -8.92
CA ALA A 397 -0.29 -16.34 -10.14
C ALA A 397 -1.15 -16.79 -11.31
N LEU A 398 -1.27 -18.11 -11.54
CA LEU A 398 -2.06 -18.67 -12.63
C LEU A 398 -3.56 -18.35 -12.50
N PHE A 399 -4.15 -18.53 -11.31
CA PHE A 399 -5.59 -18.30 -11.12
C PHE A 399 -5.99 -16.84 -11.03
N LEU A 400 -5.10 -15.96 -10.55
CA LEU A 400 -5.41 -14.53 -10.39
C LEU A 400 -4.91 -13.67 -11.56
N VAL A 401 -4.08 -14.23 -12.47
CA VAL A 401 -3.70 -13.51 -13.70
C VAL A 401 -4.93 -13.39 -14.60
N SER A 402 -5.43 -12.17 -14.68
CA SER A 402 -6.48 -11.82 -15.62
C SER A 402 -6.12 -10.47 -16.24
N HIS A 403 -6.22 -10.39 -17.56
CA HIS A 403 -6.07 -9.13 -18.29
C HIS A 403 -7.07 -8.07 -17.79
N ASN A 404 -8.20 -8.52 -17.24
CA ASN A 404 -9.30 -7.66 -16.79
C ASN A 404 -9.19 -7.23 -15.32
N ASN A 405 -8.13 -7.55 -14.59
CA ASN A 405 -8.05 -7.25 -13.15
C ASN A 405 -8.23 -5.75 -12.83
N LEU A 406 -7.68 -4.85 -13.64
CA LEU A 406 -7.89 -3.41 -13.46
C LEU A 406 -9.32 -2.98 -13.82
N LEU A 407 -9.92 -3.59 -14.84
CA LEU A 407 -11.31 -3.34 -15.24
C LEU A 407 -12.29 -3.82 -14.17
N GLU A 408 -12.06 -5.00 -13.65
CA GLU A 408 -12.81 -5.61 -12.56
C GLU A 408 -12.46 -5.00 -11.17
N ALA A 409 -11.59 -3.98 -11.16
CA ALA A 409 -11.09 -3.36 -9.94
C ALA A 409 -10.66 -4.41 -8.89
N TRP A 410 -9.89 -5.41 -9.35
CA TRP A 410 -9.38 -6.50 -8.53
C TRP A 410 -10.46 -7.30 -7.78
N GLY A 411 -11.58 -7.49 -8.45
CA GLY A 411 -12.71 -8.31 -7.96
C GLY A 411 -13.83 -7.52 -7.28
N MET A 412 -13.75 -6.18 -7.24
CA MET A 412 -14.86 -5.34 -6.79
C MET A 412 -16.05 -5.32 -7.77
N VAL A 413 -15.77 -5.57 -9.05
CA VAL A 413 -16.78 -5.64 -10.14
C VAL A 413 -16.87 -7.08 -10.61
N LYS A 414 -18.08 -7.56 -10.94
CA LYS A 414 -18.24 -8.92 -11.48
C LYS A 414 -17.62 -9.03 -12.88
N PRO A 415 -17.06 -10.20 -13.24
CA PRO A 415 -16.70 -10.49 -14.61
C PRO A 415 -17.93 -10.29 -15.53
N GLY A 416 -17.77 -9.46 -16.57
CA GLY A 416 -18.87 -9.15 -17.51
C GLY A 416 -19.83 -8.04 -17.06
N GLU A 417 -19.85 -7.59 -15.81
CA GLU A 417 -20.42 -6.32 -15.41
C GLU A 417 -19.44 -5.20 -15.84
N THR A 418 -19.38 -4.93 -17.12
CA THR A 418 -18.79 -3.67 -17.60
C THR A 418 -19.57 -2.55 -16.94
N LEU A 419 -18.88 -1.57 -16.34
CA LEU A 419 -19.53 -0.35 -15.87
C LEU A 419 -20.45 0.14 -17.00
N ASN A 420 -21.75 0.08 -16.77
CA ASN A 420 -22.74 0.55 -17.73
C ASN A 420 -22.44 2.03 -17.99
N ASP A 421 -22.71 2.53 -19.16
CA ASP A 421 -22.51 3.96 -19.50
C ASP A 421 -23.08 4.91 -18.43
N ARG A 422 -24.12 4.46 -17.75
CA ARG A 422 -24.74 5.14 -16.62
C ARG A 422 -23.80 5.24 -15.40
N GLU A 423 -23.10 4.18 -15.03
CA GLU A 423 -22.18 4.18 -13.87
C GLU A 423 -20.92 5.01 -14.17
N ILE A 424 -20.46 5.03 -15.43
CA ILE A 424 -19.37 5.91 -15.86
C ILE A 424 -19.82 7.37 -15.74
N ALA A 425 -21.01 7.70 -16.20
CA ALA A 425 -21.57 9.05 -16.11
C ALA A 425 -21.76 9.49 -14.64
N GLU A 426 -22.25 8.61 -13.77
CA GLU A 426 -22.39 8.86 -12.34
C GLU A 426 -21.04 9.12 -11.68
N SER A 427 -20.02 8.31 -11.98
CA SER A 427 -18.65 8.49 -11.48
C SER A 427 -18.04 9.82 -11.95
N CYS A 428 -18.21 10.18 -13.24
CA CYS A 428 -17.73 11.45 -13.78
C CYS A 428 -18.43 12.65 -13.13
N CYS A 429 -19.75 12.57 -12.92
CA CYS A 429 -20.51 13.62 -12.22
C CYS A 429 -20.03 13.81 -10.76
N MET A 430 -19.70 12.72 -10.07
CA MET A 430 -19.15 12.78 -8.71
C MET A 430 -17.76 13.42 -8.67
N GLN A 431 -16.92 13.15 -9.67
CA GLN A 431 -15.60 13.78 -9.79
C GLN A 431 -15.72 15.29 -10.06
N ILE A 432 -16.62 15.69 -10.99
CA ILE A 432 -16.91 17.09 -11.28
C ILE A 432 -17.44 17.79 -10.02
N ALA A 433 -18.39 17.17 -9.32
CA ALA A 433 -18.94 17.71 -8.09
C ALA A 433 -17.89 17.94 -7.00
N GLY A 434 -16.92 17.02 -6.85
CA GLY A 434 -15.79 17.17 -5.94
C GLY A 434 -14.83 18.28 -6.37
N GLN A 435 -14.48 18.32 -7.65
CA GLN A 435 -13.56 19.31 -8.22
C GLN A 435 -14.06 20.76 -8.06
N TYR A 436 -15.37 20.98 -8.27
CA TYR A 436 -15.99 22.31 -8.22
C TYR A 436 -16.76 22.58 -6.92
N ARG A 437 -16.59 21.75 -5.90
CA ARG A 437 -17.18 21.89 -4.56
C ARG A 437 -18.70 22.09 -4.61
N LEU A 438 -19.39 21.27 -5.41
CA LEU A 438 -20.83 21.30 -5.49
C LEU A 438 -21.47 20.79 -4.19
N SER A 439 -22.54 21.45 -3.73
CA SER A 439 -23.31 20.99 -2.58
C SER A 439 -24.03 19.66 -2.88
N ALA A 440 -24.54 18.99 -1.84
CA ALA A 440 -25.26 17.72 -1.99
C ALA A 440 -26.43 17.84 -3.00
N ARG A 441 -27.21 18.93 -2.92
CA ARG A 441 -28.33 19.19 -3.83
C ARG A 441 -27.90 19.53 -5.26
N GLU A 442 -26.84 20.31 -5.40
CA GLU A 442 -26.27 20.61 -6.72
C GLU A 442 -25.74 19.35 -7.41
N ARG A 443 -25.21 18.42 -6.65
CA ARG A 443 -24.73 17.13 -7.14
C ARG A 443 -25.88 16.24 -7.62
N GLU A 444 -26.97 16.16 -6.87
CA GLU A 444 -28.17 15.43 -7.28
C GLU A 444 -28.72 15.99 -8.60
N VAL A 445 -28.81 17.31 -8.70
CA VAL A 445 -29.28 17.99 -9.92
C VAL A 445 -28.33 17.73 -11.10
N LEU A 446 -27.01 17.80 -10.89
CA LEU A 446 -26.00 17.48 -11.90
C LEU A 446 -26.16 16.04 -12.44
N LEU A 447 -26.37 15.09 -11.53
CA LEU A 447 -26.52 13.68 -11.88
C LEU A 447 -27.76 13.42 -12.73
N GLN A 448 -28.89 14.00 -12.34
CA GLN A 448 -30.15 13.86 -13.08
C GLN A 448 -30.08 14.55 -14.47
N MET A 449 -29.40 15.70 -14.53
CA MET A 449 -29.16 16.39 -15.78
C MET A 449 -28.27 15.58 -16.73
N ALA A 450 -27.21 14.95 -16.20
CA ALA A 450 -26.33 14.08 -17.01
C ALA A 450 -27.04 12.81 -17.53
N GLN A 451 -28.16 12.43 -16.92
CA GLN A 451 -29.07 11.39 -17.42
C GLN A 451 -30.03 11.89 -18.51
N GLY A 452 -29.92 13.16 -18.97
CA GLY A 452 -30.72 13.75 -20.02
C GLY A 452 -32.07 14.28 -19.58
N LYS A 453 -32.39 14.31 -18.28
CA LYS A 453 -33.70 14.74 -17.76
C LYS A 453 -33.94 16.23 -17.95
N SER A 454 -35.16 16.61 -18.25
CA SER A 454 -35.62 18.00 -18.28
C SER A 454 -35.70 18.59 -16.85
N ARG A 455 -35.83 19.90 -16.72
CA ARG A 455 -35.97 20.57 -15.41
C ARG A 455 -37.23 20.12 -14.68
N ALA A 456 -38.34 19.90 -15.42
CA ALA A 456 -39.59 19.41 -14.87
C ALA A 456 -39.40 18.00 -14.27
N GLU A 457 -38.82 17.07 -15.05
CA GLU A 457 -38.55 15.69 -14.57
C GLU A 457 -37.59 15.64 -13.38
N ILE A 458 -36.57 16.52 -13.36
CA ILE A 458 -35.67 16.64 -12.22
C ILE A 458 -36.42 17.16 -10.98
N GLY A 459 -37.32 18.15 -11.18
CA GLY A 459 -38.16 18.70 -10.15
C GLY A 459 -39.08 17.65 -9.54
N ASP A 460 -39.78 16.88 -10.37
CA ASP A 460 -40.67 15.79 -9.95
C ASP A 460 -39.90 14.71 -9.13
N GLU A 461 -38.73 14.31 -9.60
CA GLU A 461 -37.94 13.24 -8.95
C GLU A 461 -37.29 13.67 -7.65
N LEU A 462 -36.83 14.93 -7.56
CA LEU A 462 -36.22 15.47 -6.34
C LEU A 462 -37.24 16.16 -5.41
N VAL A 463 -38.54 16.16 -5.79
CA VAL A 463 -39.62 16.85 -5.08
C VAL A 463 -39.30 18.34 -4.88
N LEU A 464 -38.88 19.02 -5.96
CA LEU A 464 -38.53 20.43 -5.98
C LEU A 464 -39.26 21.15 -7.09
N SER A 465 -39.51 22.46 -6.91
CA SER A 465 -40.07 23.29 -7.97
C SER A 465 -39.05 23.49 -9.12
N GLU A 466 -39.54 23.67 -10.36
CA GLU A 466 -38.65 24.00 -11.50
C GLU A 466 -37.80 25.25 -11.26
N GLU A 467 -38.30 26.24 -10.52
CA GLU A 467 -37.56 27.45 -10.20
C GLU A 467 -36.44 27.17 -9.21
N THR A 468 -36.62 26.20 -8.29
CA THR A 468 -35.57 25.72 -7.39
C THR A 468 -34.49 24.98 -8.19
N ILE A 469 -34.88 24.13 -9.13
CA ILE A 469 -33.91 23.45 -10.02
C ILE A 469 -33.12 24.47 -10.86
N LYS A 470 -33.77 25.48 -11.39
CA LYS A 470 -33.12 26.59 -12.14
C LYS A 470 -32.09 27.32 -11.25
N THR A 471 -32.40 27.52 -10.01
CA THR A 471 -31.48 28.16 -9.03
C THR A 471 -30.27 27.26 -8.78
N HIS A 472 -30.46 25.96 -8.56
CA HIS A 472 -29.35 25.02 -8.42
C HIS A 472 -28.47 24.94 -9.66
N LEU A 473 -29.05 24.89 -10.86
CA LEU A 473 -28.31 24.92 -12.12
C LEU A 473 -27.48 26.20 -12.26
N ARG A 474 -28.05 27.36 -11.91
CA ARG A 474 -27.29 28.63 -11.91
C ARG A 474 -26.08 28.59 -10.99
N HIS A 475 -26.20 28.02 -9.80
CA HIS A 475 -25.09 27.89 -8.88
C HIS A 475 -24.04 26.89 -9.40
N ILE A 476 -24.48 25.77 -10.03
CA ILE A 476 -23.58 24.83 -10.69
C ILE A 476 -22.79 25.53 -11.80
N TYR A 477 -23.48 26.32 -12.65
CA TYR A 477 -22.81 27.06 -13.73
C TYR A 477 -21.79 28.05 -13.19
N GLN A 478 -22.12 28.81 -12.14
CA GLN A 478 -21.19 29.72 -11.48
C GLN A 478 -19.96 29.00 -10.94
N LYS A 479 -20.16 27.88 -10.23
CA LYS A 479 -19.06 27.11 -9.63
C LYS A 479 -18.17 26.43 -10.66
N CYS A 480 -18.76 25.96 -11.76
CA CYS A 480 -18.04 25.31 -12.85
C CYS A 480 -17.41 26.31 -13.85
N GLY A 481 -17.71 27.62 -13.75
CA GLY A 481 -17.23 28.63 -14.68
C GLY A 481 -17.82 28.49 -16.10
N ILE A 482 -19.07 28.02 -16.21
CA ILE A 482 -19.78 27.78 -17.47
C ILE A 482 -21.08 28.60 -17.50
N HIS A 483 -21.66 28.78 -18.71
CA HIS A 483 -22.80 29.71 -18.88
C HIS A 483 -24.07 29.06 -19.43
N SER A 484 -24.00 27.78 -19.84
CA SER A 484 -25.14 27.11 -20.45
C SER A 484 -25.24 25.63 -20.03
N ARG A 485 -26.45 25.09 -20.18
CA ARG A 485 -26.74 23.67 -20.02
C ARG A 485 -25.87 22.84 -20.97
N LYS A 486 -25.72 23.30 -22.21
CA LYS A 486 -24.92 22.60 -23.22
C LYS A 486 -23.45 22.49 -22.82
N GLU A 487 -22.89 23.57 -22.28
CA GLU A 487 -21.51 23.54 -21.80
C GLU A 487 -21.30 22.56 -20.61
N LEU A 488 -22.30 22.45 -19.73
CA LEU A 488 -22.28 21.47 -18.65
C LEU A 488 -22.37 20.03 -19.18
N GLU A 489 -23.26 19.78 -20.15
CA GLU A 489 -23.37 18.49 -20.83
C GLU A 489 -22.08 18.14 -21.59
N ASP A 490 -21.47 19.11 -22.28
CA ASP A 490 -20.20 18.94 -22.97
C ASP A 490 -19.04 18.67 -22.00
N MET A 491 -19.04 19.30 -20.83
CA MET A 491 -18.05 19.05 -19.76
C MET A 491 -18.16 17.62 -19.23
N VAL A 492 -19.37 17.15 -18.94
CA VAL A 492 -19.63 15.78 -18.50
C VAL A 492 -19.27 14.78 -19.60
N ALA A 493 -19.69 15.05 -20.85
CA ALA A 493 -19.42 14.20 -22.00
C ALA A 493 -17.91 14.11 -22.32
N ARG A 494 -17.16 15.21 -22.15
CA ARG A 494 -15.70 15.22 -22.28
C ARG A 494 -15.07 14.32 -21.23
N ARG A 495 -15.49 14.45 -19.97
CA ARG A 495 -14.98 13.62 -18.89
C ARG A 495 -15.27 12.13 -19.10
N ILE A 496 -16.47 11.81 -19.58
CA ILE A 496 -16.83 10.44 -19.95
C ILE A 496 -15.95 9.92 -21.10
N ARG A 497 -15.65 10.74 -22.11
CA ARG A 497 -14.75 10.38 -23.21
C ARG A 497 -13.33 10.14 -22.72
N GLU A 498 -12.77 11.03 -21.91
CA GLU A 498 -11.45 10.85 -21.31
C GLU A 498 -11.35 9.52 -20.55
N VAL A 499 -12.36 9.19 -19.74
CA VAL A 499 -12.41 7.92 -19.01
C VAL A 499 -12.56 6.72 -19.95
N LYS A 500 -13.31 6.86 -21.05
CA LYS A 500 -13.46 5.80 -22.06
C LYS A 500 -12.21 5.64 -22.93
N GLU A 501 -11.54 6.72 -23.30
CA GLU A 501 -10.29 6.72 -24.08
C GLU A 501 -9.14 6.15 -23.27
N ASP A 502 -8.95 6.59 -22.03
CA ASP A 502 -8.00 5.97 -21.09
C ASP A 502 -8.24 4.46 -20.95
N ARG A 503 -9.51 4.04 -21.00
CA ARG A 503 -9.90 2.64 -20.94
C ARG A 503 -9.61 1.89 -22.24
N ILE A 504 -9.83 2.53 -23.42
CA ILE A 504 -9.56 1.95 -24.73
C ILE A 504 -8.06 1.84 -24.97
N ASP A 505 -7.28 2.83 -24.55
CA ASP A 505 -5.81 2.82 -24.64
C ASP A 505 -5.20 1.77 -23.71
N LEU A 506 -5.77 1.58 -22.52
CA LEU A 506 -5.45 0.45 -21.67
C LEU A 506 -5.79 -0.90 -22.32
N MET A 507 -6.93 -0.99 -23.02
CA MET A 507 -7.36 -2.21 -23.74
C MET A 507 -6.54 -2.47 -25.02
N LYS A 508 -6.12 -1.43 -25.75
CA LYS A 508 -5.29 -1.56 -26.96
C LYS A 508 -3.85 -1.91 -26.61
N SER A 509 -3.28 -1.31 -25.58
CA SER A 509 -1.98 -1.70 -25.03
C SER A 509 -1.95 -3.17 -24.60
N ASP A 510 -3.11 -3.69 -24.17
CA ASP A 510 -3.27 -5.09 -23.77
C ASP A 510 -3.51 -6.04 -24.98
N ALA A 511 -3.88 -5.53 -26.16
CA ALA A 511 -4.19 -6.34 -27.34
C ALA A 511 -3.05 -6.36 -28.39
N GLU A 512 -2.08 -5.44 -28.29
CA GLU A 512 -0.92 -5.37 -29.20
C GLU A 512 0.33 -6.08 -28.68
N GLU A 513 0.26 -6.70 -27.48
CA GLU A 513 1.25 -7.63 -26.90
C GLU A 513 0.69 -9.06 -26.78
#